data_2b73cf6f421c514fb9ddc02a8e80e558
#
_entry.id   2b73cf6f421c514fb9ddc02a8e80e558
#
_cell.length_a   1.000
_cell.length_b   1.000
_cell.length_c   1.000
_cell.angle_alpha   90.00
_cell.angle_beta   90.00
_cell.angle_gamma   90.00
#
_symmetry.space_group_name_H-M   'P 1'
#
loop_
_entity.id
_entity.type
_entity.pdbx_description
1 polymer ?
#
loop_
_entity_poly.entity_id
_entity_poly.type
_entity_poly.pdbx_seq_one_letter_code
_entity_poly.pdbx_strand_id
1 'polypeptide(L)'
;MGTRRLTLFRHGNAESIDDCAEDFERALTRRGSLEAREMAVRIVSRDLVPDLILVSPAERTWATAEILAEVCELDPKQVQCARELYLATPEATWRVLTRRGGSAFHHILICGHNPGLSQVASRLGPKPQTRELPTAGIATALWHDAHWETMQPETAISCEVDDPQNPDDSWA
;
A
#
# COMPACT_ATOMS: atom_id res chain seq x y z
N MET A 1 -7.06 -23.39 -1.59
CA MET A 1 -6.79 -22.31 -2.53
C MET A 1 -7.79 -21.20 -2.25
N GLY A 2 -7.40 -19.97 -2.24
CA GLY A 2 -8.27 -18.84 -1.85
C GLY A 2 -7.92 -17.59 -2.60
N THR A 3 -8.81 -16.60 -2.53
CA THR A 3 -8.58 -15.27 -3.07
C THR A 3 -7.42 -14.60 -2.32
N ARG A 4 -6.55 -13.90 -3.07
CA ARG A 4 -5.50 -13.04 -2.53
C ARG A 4 -5.73 -11.60 -2.98
N ARG A 5 -5.58 -10.66 -2.05
CA ARG A 5 -5.72 -9.23 -2.32
C ARG A 5 -4.45 -8.49 -1.89
N LEU A 6 -3.97 -7.65 -2.76
CA LEU A 6 -2.86 -6.73 -2.47
C LEU A 6 -3.37 -5.31 -2.57
N THR A 7 -3.16 -4.52 -1.53
CA THR A 7 -3.30 -3.07 -1.60
C THR A 7 -1.92 -2.42 -1.49
N LEU A 8 -1.54 -1.64 -2.49
CA LEU A 8 -0.40 -0.74 -2.45
C LEU A 8 -0.88 0.62 -1.94
N PHE A 9 -0.22 1.17 -0.94
CA PHE A 9 -0.56 2.46 -0.35
C PHE A 9 0.68 3.36 -0.35
N ARG A 10 0.68 4.42 -1.13
CA ARG A 10 1.73 5.43 -1.05
C ARG A 10 1.50 6.27 0.20
N HIS A 11 2.57 6.51 0.99
CA HIS A 11 2.49 7.37 2.17
C HIS A 11 1.77 8.70 1.91
N GLY A 12 1.17 9.29 2.93
CA GLY A 12 0.54 10.61 2.88
C GLY A 12 1.52 11.73 2.54
N ASN A 13 1.02 12.92 2.27
CA ASN A 13 1.86 14.09 2.02
C ASN A 13 2.87 14.29 3.17
N ALA A 14 4.15 14.48 2.83
CA ALA A 14 5.25 14.61 3.79
C ALA A 14 5.96 15.95 3.63
N GLU A 15 6.68 16.37 4.67
CA GLU A 15 7.54 17.56 4.66
C GLU A 15 8.52 17.54 3.50
N SER A 16 9.00 18.73 3.09
CA SER A 16 10.02 18.84 2.06
C SER A 16 11.35 18.26 2.55
N ILE A 17 12.15 17.73 1.63
CA ILE A 17 13.53 17.32 1.96
C ILE A 17 14.38 18.50 2.42
N ASP A 18 14.08 19.71 1.94
CA ASP A 18 14.79 20.93 2.32
C ASP A 18 14.57 21.33 3.79
N ASP A 19 13.49 20.81 4.41
CA ASP A 19 13.12 21.08 5.80
C ASP A 19 13.66 20.03 6.78
N CYS A 20 14.30 18.97 6.29
CA CYS A 20 14.76 17.82 7.09
C CYS A 20 16.24 17.54 6.87
N ALA A 21 16.89 16.94 7.88
CA ALA A 21 18.28 16.53 7.78
C ALA A 21 18.49 15.37 6.79
N GLU A 22 17.57 14.42 6.81
CA GLU A 22 17.60 13.23 5.94
C GLU A 22 16.20 12.89 5.39
N ASP A 23 16.14 12.35 4.17
CA ASP A 23 14.86 11.93 3.56
C ASP A 23 14.09 10.92 4.44
N PHE A 24 14.81 10.08 5.15
CA PHE A 24 14.25 9.07 6.03
C PHE A 24 13.40 9.67 7.18
N GLU A 25 13.79 10.83 7.69
CA GLU A 25 13.18 11.53 8.83
C GLU A 25 12.02 12.46 8.46
N ARG A 26 11.70 12.60 7.17
CA ARG A 26 10.58 13.44 6.74
C ARG A 26 9.27 12.95 7.33
N ALA A 27 8.65 13.77 8.17
CA ALA A 27 7.37 13.48 8.81
C ALA A 27 6.18 13.72 7.86
N LEU A 28 5.02 13.18 8.21
CA LEU A 28 3.77 13.56 7.55
C LEU A 28 3.44 15.02 7.87
N THR A 29 2.97 15.75 6.86
CA THR A 29 2.29 17.03 7.09
C THR A 29 0.92 16.80 7.71
N ARG A 30 0.30 17.87 8.26
CA ARG A 30 -1.10 17.81 8.69
C ARG A 30 -2.03 17.34 7.56
N ARG A 31 -1.80 17.83 6.34
CA ARG A 31 -2.53 17.39 5.14
C ARG A 31 -2.35 15.88 4.92
N GLY A 32 -1.11 15.38 4.96
CA GLY A 32 -0.83 13.97 4.76
C GLY A 32 -1.51 13.06 5.78
N SER A 33 -1.59 13.50 7.04
CA SER A 33 -2.30 12.75 8.10
C SER A 33 -3.82 12.70 7.84
N LEU A 34 -4.42 13.80 7.36
CA LEU A 34 -5.84 13.84 7.01
C LEU A 34 -6.16 12.97 5.79
N GLU A 35 -5.33 13.05 4.74
CA GLU A 35 -5.47 12.22 3.53
C GLU A 35 -5.35 10.72 3.87
N ALA A 36 -4.37 10.35 4.69
CA ALA A 36 -4.19 8.96 5.14
C ALA A 36 -5.41 8.46 5.93
N ARG A 37 -5.97 9.29 6.82
CA ARG A 37 -7.17 8.95 7.60
C ARG A 37 -8.40 8.81 6.71
N GLU A 38 -8.59 9.69 5.75
CA GLU A 38 -9.68 9.59 4.78
C GLU A 38 -9.62 8.27 4.00
N MET A 39 -8.45 7.93 3.48
CA MET A 39 -8.28 6.68 2.74
C MET A 39 -8.44 5.44 3.62
N ALA A 40 -8.02 5.51 4.89
CA ALA A 40 -8.28 4.44 5.85
C ALA A 40 -9.78 4.22 6.09
N VAL A 41 -10.56 5.30 6.21
CA VAL A 41 -12.03 5.21 6.33
C VAL A 41 -12.64 4.59 5.07
N ARG A 42 -12.17 4.95 3.88
CA ARG A 42 -12.62 4.32 2.62
C ARG A 42 -12.28 2.83 2.56
N ILE A 43 -11.09 2.43 3.03
CA ILE A 43 -10.69 1.02 3.15
C ILE A 43 -11.70 0.25 4.02
N VAL A 44 -12.07 0.80 5.18
CA VAL A 44 -13.06 0.17 6.07
C VAL A 44 -14.45 0.11 5.41
N SER A 45 -14.92 1.21 4.83
CA SER A 45 -16.25 1.30 4.21
C SER A 45 -16.45 0.34 3.03
N ARG A 46 -15.35 -0.09 2.39
CA ARG A 46 -15.34 -0.99 1.23
C ARG A 46 -14.99 -2.44 1.57
N ASP A 47 -14.93 -2.78 2.85
CA ASP A 47 -14.51 -4.11 3.32
C ASP A 47 -13.12 -4.53 2.80
N LEU A 48 -12.20 -3.57 2.80
CA LEU A 48 -10.82 -3.74 2.34
C LEU A 48 -9.80 -3.72 3.49
N VAL A 49 -10.23 -4.07 4.70
CA VAL A 49 -9.33 -4.13 5.86
C VAL A 49 -8.29 -5.24 5.64
N PRO A 50 -6.97 -4.93 5.71
CA PRO A 50 -5.95 -5.94 5.47
C PRO A 50 -5.73 -6.85 6.69
N ASP A 51 -5.27 -8.07 6.43
CA ASP A 51 -4.80 -8.99 7.47
C ASP A 51 -3.40 -8.62 7.97
N LEU A 52 -2.61 -7.98 7.11
CA LEU A 52 -1.23 -7.61 7.36
C LEU A 52 -0.87 -6.30 6.65
N ILE A 53 -0.23 -5.39 7.36
CA ILE A 53 0.44 -4.22 6.77
C ILE A 53 1.95 -4.46 6.80
N LEU A 54 2.58 -4.43 5.63
CA LEU A 54 4.03 -4.37 5.47
C LEU A 54 4.44 -2.92 5.20
N VAL A 55 5.25 -2.34 6.06
CA VAL A 55 5.55 -0.90 6.03
C VAL A 55 7.04 -0.62 5.93
N SER A 56 7.40 0.35 5.08
CA SER A 56 8.73 0.93 5.02
C SER A 56 9.07 1.64 6.34
N PRO A 57 10.32 1.57 6.83
CA PRO A 57 10.70 2.15 8.11
C PRO A 57 10.80 3.69 8.13
N ALA A 58 10.67 4.39 7.00
CA ALA A 58 10.72 5.85 6.98
C ALA A 58 9.56 6.46 7.79
N GLU A 59 9.81 7.59 8.45
CA GLU A 59 8.85 8.20 9.39
C GLU A 59 7.48 8.43 8.75
N ARG A 60 7.42 8.99 7.53
CA ARG A 60 6.17 9.24 6.81
C ARG A 60 5.35 7.98 6.49
N THR A 61 6.02 6.88 6.16
CA THR A 61 5.33 5.60 5.89
C THR A 61 4.86 4.96 7.17
N TRP A 62 5.66 5.03 8.22
CA TRP A 62 5.31 4.49 9.52
C TRP A 62 4.09 5.21 10.10
N ALA A 63 4.12 6.55 10.12
CA ALA A 63 2.98 7.36 10.58
C ALA A 63 1.71 7.13 9.75
N THR A 64 1.84 6.93 8.42
CA THR A 64 0.71 6.53 7.57
C THR A 64 0.14 5.18 7.99
N ALA A 65 0.99 4.18 8.22
CA ALA A 65 0.56 2.84 8.63
C ALA A 65 -0.08 2.82 10.03
N GLU A 66 0.40 3.65 10.96
CA GLU A 66 -0.22 3.81 12.28
C GLU A 66 -1.64 4.37 12.19
N ILE A 67 -1.86 5.37 11.33
CA ILE A 67 -3.21 5.91 11.07
C ILE A 67 -4.12 4.83 10.48
N LEU A 68 -3.62 4.05 9.51
CA LEU A 68 -4.36 2.92 8.93
C LEU A 68 -4.70 1.88 9.99
N ALA A 69 -3.74 1.49 10.81
CA ALA A 69 -3.95 0.48 11.85
C ALA A 69 -4.97 0.94 12.90
N GLU A 70 -4.92 2.22 13.31
CA GLU A 70 -5.90 2.82 14.24
C GLU A 70 -7.32 2.76 13.65
N VAL A 71 -7.51 3.26 12.43
CA VAL A 71 -8.84 3.35 11.80
C VAL A 71 -9.40 1.97 11.44
N CYS A 72 -8.54 1.05 11.02
CA CYS A 72 -8.91 -0.34 10.70
C CYS A 72 -8.99 -1.24 11.93
N GLU A 73 -8.73 -0.73 13.14
CA GLU A 73 -8.74 -1.48 14.41
C GLU A 73 -7.84 -2.74 14.37
N LEU A 74 -6.65 -2.63 13.76
CA LEU A 74 -5.72 -3.74 13.64
C LEU A 74 -4.93 -3.98 14.93
N ASP A 75 -4.64 -5.26 15.20
CA ASP A 75 -3.67 -5.61 16.25
C ASP A 75 -2.27 -5.12 15.84
N PRO A 76 -1.46 -4.58 16.78
CA PRO A 76 -0.09 -4.14 16.48
C PRO A 76 0.79 -5.19 15.78
N LYS A 77 0.51 -6.48 15.98
CA LYS A 77 1.22 -7.59 15.31
C LYS A 77 0.93 -7.67 13.81
N GLN A 78 -0.17 -7.07 13.36
CA GLN A 78 -0.55 -7.01 11.95
C GLN A 78 0.18 -5.88 11.21
N VAL A 79 0.98 -5.05 11.90
CA VAL A 79 1.82 -4.01 11.29
C VAL A 79 3.27 -4.42 11.43
N GLN A 80 3.92 -4.72 10.32
CA GLN A 80 5.28 -5.25 10.31
C GLN A 80 6.22 -4.38 9.48
N CYS A 81 7.32 -3.96 10.08
CA CYS A 81 8.38 -3.25 9.38
C CYS A 81 9.09 -4.15 8.38
N ALA A 82 9.24 -3.66 7.16
CA ALA A 82 10.04 -4.28 6.11
C ALA A 82 11.07 -3.27 5.60
N ARG A 83 12.30 -3.38 6.07
CA ARG A 83 13.39 -2.43 5.74
C ARG A 83 13.65 -2.32 4.26
N GLU A 84 13.45 -3.42 3.54
CA GLU A 84 13.63 -3.54 2.10
C GLU A 84 12.64 -2.67 1.29
N LEU A 85 11.58 -2.17 1.93
CA LEU A 85 10.58 -1.30 1.29
C LEU A 85 11.01 0.18 1.23
N TYR A 86 12.09 0.57 1.91
CA TYR A 86 12.57 1.94 1.84
C TYR A 86 13.09 2.25 0.44
N LEU A 87 12.42 3.18 -0.26
CA LEU A 87 12.71 3.57 -1.66
C LEU A 87 12.91 2.35 -2.58
N ALA A 88 12.12 1.31 -2.35
CA ALA A 88 12.26 0.03 -3.03
C ALA A 88 11.95 0.12 -4.53
N THR A 89 12.68 -0.69 -5.31
CA THR A 89 12.32 -0.96 -6.71
C THR A 89 11.06 -1.85 -6.78
N PRO A 90 10.38 -1.93 -7.94
CA PRO A 90 9.23 -2.84 -8.11
C PRO A 90 9.58 -4.29 -7.75
N GLU A 91 10.75 -4.75 -8.17
CA GLU A 91 11.23 -6.11 -7.92
C GLU A 91 11.50 -6.36 -6.43
N ALA A 92 12.06 -5.38 -5.72
CA ALA A 92 12.28 -5.45 -4.28
C ALA A 92 10.94 -5.49 -3.53
N THR A 93 9.99 -4.63 -3.90
CA THR A 93 8.64 -4.60 -3.34
C THR A 93 7.94 -5.95 -3.53
N TRP A 94 7.96 -6.50 -4.74
CA TRP A 94 7.35 -7.79 -5.04
C TRP A 94 8.00 -8.94 -4.28
N ARG A 95 9.31 -8.91 -4.14
CA ARG A 95 10.07 -9.90 -3.35
C ARG A 95 9.69 -9.87 -1.87
N VAL A 96 9.47 -8.70 -1.29
CA VAL A 96 8.99 -8.58 0.09
C VAL A 96 7.61 -9.24 0.23
N LEU A 97 6.68 -8.94 -0.68
CA LEU A 97 5.35 -9.55 -0.71
C LEU A 97 5.44 -11.08 -0.75
N THR A 98 6.17 -11.64 -1.71
CA THR A 98 6.25 -13.08 -1.92
C THR A 98 6.94 -13.83 -0.78
N ARG A 99 7.88 -13.18 -0.07
CA ARG A 99 8.57 -13.80 1.06
C ARG A 99 7.79 -13.72 2.38
N ARG A 100 7.00 -12.65 2.57
CA ARG A 100 6.31 -12.40 3.85
C ARG A 100 4.83 -12.71 3.81
N GLY A 101 4.26 -12.93 2.63
CA GLY A 101 2.84 -13.16 2.46
C GLY A 101 2.32 -14.36 3.25
N GLY A 102 3.00 -15.49 3.17
CA GLY A 102 2.59 -16.70 3.89
C GLY A 102 1.15 -17.14 3.60
N SER A 103 0.79 -18.35 3.97
CA SER A 103 -0.54 -18.92 3.68
C SER A 103 -1.68 -18.36 4.56
N ALA A 104 -1.32 -17.77 5.71
CA ALA A 104 -2.28 -17.27 6.68
C ALA A 104 -2.96 -15.94 6.29
N PHE A 105 -2.32 -15.16 5.41
CA PHE A 105 -2.82 -13.84 5.03
C PHE A 105 -3.54 -13.88 3.68
N HIS A 106 -4.75 -13.35 3.63
CA HIS A 106 -5.57 -13.23 2.41
C HIS A 106 -5.48 -11.84 1.80
N HIS A 107 -5.33 -10.81 2.62
CA HIS A 107 -5.18 -9.42 2.19
C HIS A 107 -3.94 -8.79 2.83
N ILE A 108 -2.98 -8.41 2.01
CA ILE A 108 -1.77 -7.70 2.44
C ILE A 108 -1.80 -6.27 1.90
N LEU A 109 -1.52 -5.30 2.77
CA LEU A 109 -1.28 -3.92 2.38
C LEU A 109 0.21 -3.62 2.49
N ILE A 110 0.77 -3.02 1.44
CA ILE A 110 2.14 -2.49 1.44
C ILE A 110 2.10 -0.97 1.49
N CYS A 111 2.63 -0.39 2.56
CA CYS A 111 2.81 1.05 2.68
C CYS A 111 4.25 1.43 2.34
N GLY A 112 4.44 2.23 1.30
CA GLY A 112 5.77 2.52 0.76
C GLY A 112 5.85 3.82 -0.04
N HIS A 113 6.75 3.83 -1.03
CA HIS A 113 7.20 5.02 -1.74
C HIS A 113 7.09 4.89 -3.26
N ASN A 114 6.93 6.03 -3.93
CA ASN A 114 7.17 6.14 -5.36
C ASN A 114 8.68 6.32 -5.66
N PRO A 115 9.13 5.97 -6.87
CA PRO A 115 8.33 5.48 -8.01
C PRO A 115 7.98 3.98 -7.93
N GLY A 116 8.58 3.22 -7.02
CA GLY A 116 8.46 1.76 -6.96
C GLY A 116 7.02 1.28 -6.88
N LEU A 117 6.18 1.87 -6.01
CA LEU A 117 4.78 1.46 -5.88
C LEU A 117 3.96 1.74 -7.14
N SER A 118 4.12 2.91 -7.76
CA SER A 118 3.44 3.22 -9.03
C SER A 118 3.85 2.28 -10.16
N GLN A 119 5.12 1.88 -10.19
CA GLN A 119 5.63 0.93 -11.16
C GLN A 119 5.06 -0.48 -10.93
N VAL A 120 4.92 -0.94 -9.68
CA VAL A 120 4.20 -2.19 -9.38
C VAL A 120 2.75 -2.07 -9.79
N ALA A 121 2.05 -1.00 -9.38
CA ALA A 121 0.65 -0.77 -9.71
C ALA A 121 0.39 -0.81 -11.23
N SER A 122 1.32 -0.27 -12.02
CA SER A 122 1.23 -0.25 -13.49
C SER A 122 1.33 -1.64 -14.13
N ARG A 123 1.89 -2.62 -13.41
CA ARG A 123 2.01 -4.02 -13.86
C ARG A 123 0.86 -4.91 -13.41
N LEU A 124 0.02 -4.43 -12.47
CA LEU A 124 -1.09 -5.22 -11.94
C LEU A 124 -2.20 -5.38 -12.98
N GLY A 125 -2.56 -6.63 -13.25
CA GLY A 125 -3.65 -6.99 -14.17
C GLY A 125 -3.16 -7.47 -15.53
N PRO A 126 -4.10 -8.01 -16.34
CA PRO A 126 -3.78 -8.69 -17.59
C PRO A 126 -3.25 -7.75 -18.70
N LYS A 127 -3.42 -6.46 -18.52
CA LYS A 127 -2.91 -5.43 -19.43
C LYS A 127 -2.19 -4.37 -18.60
N PRO A 128 -0.88 -4.18 -18.77
CA PRO A 128 -0.15 -3.10 -18.12
C PRO A 128 -0.79 -1.75 -18.44
N GLN A 129 -0.96 -0.92 -17.43
CA GLN A 129 -1.51 0.42 -17.56
C GLN A 129 -0.68 1.37 -16.71
N THR A 130 -0.37 2.55 -17.23
CA THR A 130 0.30 3.57 -16.42
C THR A 130 -0.62 3.97 -15.27
N ARG A 131 -0.16 3.69 -14.06
CA ARG A 131 -0.84 4.06 -12.82
C ARG A 131 0.14 4.81 -11.94
N GLU A 132 -0.08 6.10 -11.80
CA GLU A 132 0.67 6.89 -10.84
C GLU A 132 -0.16 7.08 -9.58
N LEU A 133 0.41 6.69 -8.44
CA LEU A 133 -0.23 6.87 -7.14
C LEU A 133 0.19 8.24 -6.57
N PRO A 134 -0.74 9.19 -6.39
CA PRO A 134 -0.46 10.39 -5.63
C PRO A 134 -0.21 10.05 -4.15
N THR A 135 0.16 11.03 -3.33
CA THR A 135 0.25 10.82 -1.87
C THR A 135 -1.08 10.33 -1.30
N ALA A 136 -1.02 9.37 -0.41
CA ALA A 136 -2.15 8.61 0.12
C ALA A 136 -2.99 7.86 -0.94
N GLY A 137 -2.55 7.81 -2.20
CA GLY A 137 -3.20 7.01 -3.24
C GLY A 137 -2.98 5.52 -3.03
N ILE A 138 -3.97 4.73 -3.44
CA ILE A 138 -3.97 3.26 -3.33
C ILE A 138 -4.18 2.59 -4.69
N ALA A 139 -3.64 1.39 -4.83
CA ALA A 139 -4.01 0.45 -5.89
C ALA A 139 -4.30 -0.91 -5.25
N THR A 140 -5.49 -1.44 -5.50
CA THR A 140 -5.94 -2.72 -4.94
C THR A 140 -6.13 -3.73 -6.06
N ALA A 141 -5.44 -4.86 -5.98
CA ALA A 141 -5.48 -5.92 -6.95
C ALA A 141 -5.94 -7.24 -6.33
N LEU A 142 -6.58 -8.08 -7.15
CA LEU A 142 -7.20 -9.33 -6.74
C LEU A 142 -6.71 -10.49 -7.59
N TRP A 143 -6.51 -11.65 -6.96
CA TRP A 143 -6.20 -12.93 -7.59
C TRP A 143 -7.13 -14.03 -7.04
N HIS A 144 -7.55 -14.93 -7.90
CA HIS A 144 -8.20 -16.18 -7.49
C HIS A 144 -7.19 -17.33 -7.45
N ASP A 145 -7.39 -18.25 -6.52
CA ASP A 145 -6.60 -19.48 -6.38
C ASP A 145 -5.08 -19.29 -6.42
N ALA A 146 -4.61 -18.21 -5.80
CA ALA A 146 -3.22 -17.79 -5.82
C ALA A 146 -2.49 -18.06 -4.49
N HIS A 147 -1.18 -18.23 -4.60
CA HIS A 147 -0.25 -18.27 -3.48
C HIS A 147 0.73 -17.11 -3.60
N TRP A 148 1.01 -16.42 -2.49
CA TRP A 148 1.91 -15.26 -2.48
C TRP A 148 3.26 -15.55 -3.10
N GLU A 149 3.82 -16.76 -2.87
CA GLU A 149 5.15 -17.15 -3.31
C GLU A 149 5.28 -17.32 -4.83
N THR A 150 4.19 -17.60 -5.52
CA THR A 150 4.21 -17.96 -6.95
C THR A 150 3.44 -17.00 -7.84
N MET A 151 2.66 -16.08 -7.26
CA MET A 151 1.87 -15.14 -8.05
C MET A 151 2.72 -14.10 -8.77
N GLN A 152 2.21 -13.59 -9.88
CA GLN A 152 2.84 -12.55 -10.69
C GLN A 152 1.90 -11.34 -10.78
N PRO A 153 2.43 -10.10 -10.90
CA PRO A 153 1.61 -8.90 -11.01
C PRO A 153 0.61 -8.97 -12.15
N GLU A 154 1.04 -9.48 -13.30
CA GLU A 154 0.27 -9.52 -14.54
C GLU A 154 -0.88 -10.54 -14.51
N THR A 155 -0.88 -11.46 -13.53
CA THR A 155 -1.96 -12.45 -13.36
C THR A 155 -3.08 -11.98 -12.44
N ALA A 156 -3.03 -10.75 -11.95
CA ALA A 156 -4.15 -10.16 -11.23
C ALA A 156 -5.38 -10.06 -12.14
N ILE A 157 -6.53 -10.43 -11.63
CA ILE A 157 -7.79 -10.40 -12.39
C ILE A 157 -8.43 -9.01 -12.44
N SER A 158 -8.13 -8.17 -11.45
CA SER A 158 -8.51 -6.76 -11.40
C SER A 158 -7.44 -5.93 -10.70
N CYS A 159 -7.40 -4.65 -11.02
CA CYS A 159 -6.66 -3.65 -10.28
C CYS A 159 -7.42 -2.33 -10.33
N GLU A 160 -7.77 -1.81 -9.19
CA GLU A 160 -8.54 -0.60 -9.00
C GLU A 160 -7.69 0.42 -8.24
N VAL A 161 -7.79 1.69 -8.60
CA VAL A 161 -7.04 2.79 -7.98
C VAL A 161 -8.00 3.79 -7.37
N ASP A 162 -7.61 4.36 -6.23
CA ASP A 162 -8.34 5.43 -5.56
C ASP A 162 -7.36 6.38 -4.90
N ASP A 163 -7.74 7.63 -4.75
CA ASP A 163 -6.92 8.64 -4.08
C ASP A 163 -7.78 9.75 -3.45
N PRO A 164 -7.24 10.53 -2.51
CA PRO A 164 -8.02 11.56 -1.81
C PRO A 164 -8.51 12.70 -2.71
N GLN A 165 -7.89 12.90 -3.88
CA GLN A 165 -8.18 14.02 -4.79
C GLN A 165 -9.23 13.65 -5.84
N ASN A 166 -9.33 12.37 -6.16
CA ASN A 166 -10.27 11.82 -7.12
C ASN A 166 -11.04 10.67 -6.45
N PRO A 167 -12.04 10.99 -5.63
CA PRO A 167 -12.86 9.94 -5.03
C PRO A 167 -13.54 9.16 -6.16
N ASP A 168 -13.20 7.89 -6.26
CA ASP A 168 -13.83 7.00 -7.22
C ASP A 168 -15.17 6.53 -6.66
N ASP A 169 -16.26 7.15 -7.12
CA ASP A 169 -17.62 6.77 -6.75
C ASP A 169 -18.06 5.45 -7.44
N SER A 170 -17.24 4.88 -8.31
CA SER A 170 -17.55 3.62 -9.04
C SER A 170 -17.53 2.37 -8.16
N TRP A 171 -17.06 2.51 -6.92
CA TRP A 171 -17.00 1.43 -5.92
C TRP A 171 -18.28 1.32 -5.05
N ALA A 172 -19.26 2.18 -5.30
CA ALA A 172 -20.52 2.19 -4.54
C ALA A 172 -21.49 1.10 -4.99
#